data_73cd077d6a3d9b442181fd38c8fdbffa
#
_entry.id   73cd077d6a3d9b442181fd38c8fdbffa
#
_cell.length_a   1.000
_cell.length_b   1.000
_cell.length_c   1.000
_cell.angle_alpha   90.00
_cell.angle_beta   90.00
_cell.angle_gamma   90.00
#
_symmetry.space_group_name_H-M   'P 1'
#
loop_
_entity.id
_entity.type
_entity.pdbx_description
1 polymer ?
#
loop_
_entity_poly.entity_id
_entity_poly.type
_entity_poly.pdbx_seq_one_letter_code
_entity_poly.pdbx_strand_id
1 'polypeptide(L)'
;MERLWFAARYGHLDVIKWWIASGRENDLGKPGDVDKTDAIGVAKKLGYAEVVTLLERFKENPVETRHDMRVELGFIDELAAEMFALVVFVSNGLLQINDTTPSPAARFFSIATQLPLELQMVLCFRQVGSAKEIIPSKESEAAFKELATRV
;
A
#
# COMPACT_ATOMS: atom_id res chain seq x y z
N MET A 1 -13.34 -18.91 -3.48
CA MET A 1 -14.40 -17.87 -3.59
C MET A 1 -13.88 -16.74 -4.46
N GLU A 2 -14.56 -16.49 -5.54
CA GLU A 2 -14.11 -15.59 -6.62
C GLU A 2 -14.50 -14.15 -6.34
N ARG A 3 -13.91 -13.56 -5.30
CA ARG A 3 -14.26 -12.23 -4.81
C ARG A 3 -14.09 -11.13 -5.87
N LEU A 4 -13.05 -11.23 -6.69
CA LEU A 4 -12.79 -10.26 -7.75
C LEU A 4 -13.85 -10.32 -8.85
N TRP A 5 -14.26 -11.52 -9.23
CA TRP A 5 -15.31 -11.72 -10.24
C TRP A 5 -16.64 -11.09 -9.80
N PHE A 6 -17.04 -11.30 -8.53
CA PHE A 6 -18.25 -10.67 -7.99
C PHE A 6 -18.16 -9.15 -7.97
N ALA A 7 -17.02 -8.59 -7.56
CA ALA A 7 -16.83 -7.14 -7.59
C ALA A 7 -16.93 -6.58 -9.02
N ALA A 8 -16.36 -7.28 -9.99
CA ALA A 8 -16.45 -6.91 -11.41
C ALA A 8 -17.87 -7.04 -11.95
N ARG A 9 -18.60 -8.09 -11.57
CA ARG A 9 -20.00 -8.31 -11.99
C ARG A 9 -20.94 -7.21 -11.52
N TYR A 10 -20.71 -6.66 -10.34
CA TYR A 10 -21.55 -5.60 -9.76
C TYR A 10 -20.98 -4.20 -9.94
N GLY A 11 -19.87 -4.05 -10.65
CA GLY A 11 -19.26 -2.76 -10.94
C GLY A 11 -18.70 -2.03 -9.72
N HIS A 12 -18.29 -2.77 -8.68
CA HIS A 12 -17.70 -2.20 -7.46
C HIS A 12 -16.24 -1.81 -7.68
N LEU A 13 -16.03 -0.67 -8.33
CA LEU A 13 -14.69 -0.16 -8.67
C LEU A 13 -13.82 0.06 -7.43
N ASP A 14 -14.37 0.60 -6.36
CA ASP A 14 -13.70 0.83 -5.08
C ASP A 14 -13.18 -0.46 -4.43
N VAL A 15 -13.98 -1.52 -4.47
CA VAL A 15 -13.58 -2.85 -3.97
C VAL A 15 -12.45 -3.44 -4.82
N ILE A 16 -12.50 -3.24 -6.15
CA ILE A 16 -11.45 -3.72 -7.06
C ILE A 16 -10.14 -2.98 -6.83
N LYS A 17 -10.19 -1.65 -6.66
CA LYS A 17 -9.02 -0.83 -6.31
C LYS A 17 -8.37 -1.31 -5.01
N TRP A 18 -9.17 -1.51 -3.98
CA TRP A 18 -8.70 -2.03 -2.70
C TRP A 18 -8.10 -3.44 -2.83
N TRP A 19 -8.72 -4.30 -3.59
CA TRP A 19 -8.23 -5.67 -3.83
C TRP A 19 -6.85 -5.65 -4.51
N ILE A 20 -6.66 -4.82 -5.54
CA ILE A 20 -5.38 -4.64 -6.23
C ILE A 20 -4.32 -4.13 -5.24
N ALA A 21 -4.64 -3.09 -4.46
CA ALA A 21 -3.73 -2.48 -3.49
C ALA A 21 -3.32 -3.45 -2.37
N SER A 22 -4.21 -4.34 -1.94
CA SER A 22 -3.98 -5.30 -0.85
C SER A 22 -2.90 -6.34 -1.15
N GLY A 23 -2.56 -6.56 -2.41
CA GLY A 23 -1.55 -7.55 -2.81
C GLY A 23 -2.00 -9.00 -2.68
N ARG A 24 -3.30 -9.25 -2.54
CA ARG A 24 -3.86 -10.61 -2.46
C ARG A 24 -3.61 -11.39 -3.74
N GLU A 25 -3.72 -12.73 -3.64
CA GLU A 25 -3.56 -13.62 -4.77
C GLU A 25 -4.43 -13.22 -5.97
N ASN A 26 -3.86 -13.40 -7.15
CA ASN A 26 -4.47 -12.97 -8.40
C ASN A 26 -5.57 -13.96 -8.83
N ASP A 27 -6.82 -13.58 -8.65
CA ASP A 27 -7.99 -14.27 -9.14
C ASP A 27 -8.46 -13.76 -10.51
N LEU A 28 -7.66 -12.94 -11.19
CA LEU A 28 -8.07 -12.23 -12.40
C LEU A 28 -8.52 -13.15 -13.54
N GLY A 29 -7.85 -14.28 -13.72
CA GLY A 29 -8.16 -15.26 -14.77
C GLY A 29 -9.12 -16.36 -14.36
N LYS A 30 -9.62 -16.36 -13.12
CA LYS A 30 -10.54 -17.41 -12.66
C LYS A 30 -11.97 -17.15 -13.18
N PRO A 31 -12.61 -18.15 -13.81
CA PRO A 31 -13.99 -18.01 -14.28
C PRO A 31 -14.98 -18.01 -13.11
N GLY A 32 -16.04 -17.23 -13.26
CA GLY A 32 -17.16 -17.23 -12.31
C GLY A 32 -18.04 -18.47 -12.44
N ASP A 33 -18.75 -18.81 -11.37
CA ASP A 33 -19.60 -20.00 -11.31
C ASP A 33 -20.81 -19.91 -12.25
N VAL A 34 -21.28 -18.72 -12.56
CA VAL A 34 -22.57 -18.51 -13.25
C VAL A 34 -22.43 -18.58 -14.78
N ASP A 35 -21.48 -17.88 -15.34
CA ASP A 35 -21.33 -17.76 -16.81
C ASP A 35 -19.95 -18.14 -17.34
N LYS A 36 -19.08 -18.66 -16.45
CA LYS A 36 -17.72 -19.12 -16.77
C LYS A 36 -16.82 -18.09 -17.45
N THR A 37 -17.17 -16.82 -17.35
CA THR A 37 -16.32 -15.70 -17.78
C THR A 37 -15.40 -15.28 -16.64
N ASP A 38 -14.23 -14.74 -16.98
CA ASP A 38 -13.34 -14.13 -15.97
C ASP A 38 -13.86 -12.73 -15.56
N ALA A 39 -13.16 -12.07 -14.61
CA ALA A 39 -13.58 -10.76 -14.11
C ALA A 39 -13.63 -9.70 -15.22
N ILE A 40 -12.68 -9.68 -16.14
CA ILE A 40 -12.66 -8.75 -17.28
C ILE A 40 -13.83 -9.03 -18.22
N GLY A 41 -14.06 -10.30 -18.53
CA GLY A 41 -15.16 -10.73 -19.42
C GLY A 41 -16.53 -10.33 -18.91
N VAL A 42 -16.80 -10.55 -17.62
CA VAL A 42 -18.10 -10.16 -17.03
C VAL A 42 -18.29 -8.65 -16.99
N ALA A 43 -17.23 -7.89 -16.68
CA ALA A 43 -17.29 -6.43 -16.68
C ALA A 43 -17.55 -5.86 -18.10
N LYS A 44 -16.91 -6.42 -19.12
CA LYS A 44 -17.16 -6.08 -20.53
C LYS A 44 -18.61 -6.35 -20.93
N LYS A 45 -19.11 -7.53 -20.58
CA LYS A 45 -20.48 -7.94 -20.90
C LYS A 45 -21.53 -7.02 -20.29
N LEU A 46 -21.26 -6.50 -19.08
CA LEU A 46 -22.20 -5.62 -18.36
C LEU A 46 -21.93 -4.12 -18.58
N GLY A 47 -20.90 -3.74 -19.33
CA GLY A 47 -20.64 -2.37 -19.72
C GLY A 47 -19.93 -1.51 -18.68
N TYR A 48 -19.26 -2.10 -17.72
CA TYR A 48 -18.49 -1.37 -16.70
C TYR A 48 -17.09 -0.98 -17.24
N ALA A 49 -17.05 0.07 -18.04
CA ALA A 49 -15.85 0.50 -18.76
C ALA A 49 -14.65 0.82 -17.84
N GLU A 50 -14.89 1.49 -16.71
CA GLU A 50 -13.83 1.83 -15.75
C GLU A 50 -13.23 0.59 -15.08
N VAL A 51 -14.06 -0.38 -14.74
CA VAL A 51 -13.63 -1.69 -14.20
C VAL A 51 -12.77 -2.42 -15.22
N VAL A 52 -13.23 -2.47 -16.47
CA VAL A 52 -12.48 -3.11 -17.58
C VAL A 52 -11.11 -2.46 -17.75
N THR A 53 -11.06 -1.15 -17.83
CA THR A 53 -9.81 -0.39 -18.01
C THR A 53 -8.83 -0.68 -16.89
N LEU A 54 -9.29 -0.64 -15.64
CA LEU A 54 -8.45 -0.91 -14.48
C LEU A 54 -7.91 -2.35 -14.45
N LEU A 55 -8.76 -3.33 -14.71
CA LEU A 55 -8.37 -4.74 -14.70
C LEU A 55 -7.44 -5.10 -15.86
N GLU A 56 -7.66 -4.52 -17.04
CA GLU A 56 -6.74 -4.69 -18.19
C GLU A 56 -5.36 -4.06 -17.88
N ARG A 57 -5.34 -2.86 -17.32
CA ARG A 57 -4.11 -2.20 -16.88
C ARG A 57 -3.38 -3.03 -15.82
N PHE A 58 -4.08 -3.59 -14.86
CA PHE A 58 -3.50 -4.49 -13.86
C PHE A 58 -2.93 -5.77 -14.49
N LYS A 59 -3.58 -6.32 -15.48
CA LYS A 59 -3.10 -7.50 -16.21
C LYS A 59 -1.82 -7.22 -16.99
N GLU A 60 -1.71 -6.05 -17.61
CA GLU A 60 -0.53 -5.65 -18.39
C GLU A 60 0.66 -5.30 -17.51
N ASN A 61 0.43 -4.53 -16.46
CA ASN A 61 1.48 -4.07 -15.54
C ASN A 61 1.01 -4.13 -14.08
N PRO A 62 1.06 -5.32 -13.46
CA PRO A 62 0.52 -5.51 -12.11
C PRO A 62 1.27 -4.72 -11.03
N VAL A 63 2.58 -4.57 -11.14
CA VAL A 63 3.40 -3.88 -10.15
C VAL A 63 3.09 -2.39 -10.10
N GLU A 64 3.09 -1.74 -11.26
CA GLU A 64 2.81 -0.31 -11.38
C GLU A 64 1.35 0.01 -10.99
N THR A 65 0.41 -0.77 -11.48
CA THR A 65 -1.02 -0.58 -11.18
C THR A 65 -1.29 -0.74 -9.68
N ARG A 66 -0.68 -1.72 -9.03
CA ARG A 66 -0.79 -1.92 -7.59
C ARG A 66 -0.22 -0.73 -6.81
N HIS A 67 0.94 -0.23 -7.23
CA HIS A 67 1.54 0.96 -6.61
C HIS A 67 0.63 2.18 -6.74
N ASP A 68 0.08 2.42 -7.94
CA ASP A 68 -0.83 3.55 -8.18
C ASP A 68 -2.11 3.46 -7.32
N MET A 69 -2.67 2.26 -7.17
CA MET A 69 -3.83 2.07 -6.30
C MET A 69 -3.50 2.28 -4.82
N ARG A 70 -2.33 1.89 -4.37
CA ARG A 70 -1.86 2.17 -3.01
C ARG A 70 -1.69 3.65 -2.75
N VAL A 71 -1.18 4.40 -3.73
CA VAL A 71 -1.07 5.87 -3.66
C VAL A 71 -2.46 6.50 -3.60
N GLU A 72 -3.36 6.12 -4.49
CA GLU A 72 -4.73 6.65 -4.57
C GLU A 72 -5.53 6.40 -3.29
N LEU A 73 -5.40 5.21 -2.69
CA LEU A 73 -6.10 4.84 -1.46
C LEU A 73 -5.41 5.33 -0.17
N GLY A 74 -4.27 6.01 -0.27
CA GLY A 74 -3.53 6.53 0.87
C GLY A 74 -2.69 5.50 1.62
N PHE A 75 -2.52 4.29 1.14
CA PHE A 75 -1.72 3.23 1.79
C PHE A 75 -0.25 3.59 1.88
N ILE A 76 0.27 4.34 0.92
CA ILE A 76 1.66 4.82 0.92
C ILE A 76 1.88 5.85 2.03
N ASP A 77 0.92 6.75 2.26
CA ASP A 77 0.98 7.73 3.34
C ASP A 77 0.97 7.04 4.71
N GLU A 78 0.13 6.01 4.90
CA GLU A 78 0.11 5.20 6.12
C GLU A 78 1.44 4.49 6.36
N LEU A 79 2.01 3.85 5.34
CA LEU A 79 3.31 3.18 5.45
C LEU A 79 4.44 4.16 5.78
N ALA A 80 4.48 5.31 5.13
CA ALA A 80 5.46 6.34 5.41
C ALA A 80 5.32 6.87 6.84
N ALA A 81 4.09 7.07 7.32
CA ALA A 81 3.80 7.49 8.69
C ALA A 81 4.24 6.44 9.73
N GLU A 82 4.00 5.16 9.48
CA GLU A 82 4.47 4.07 10.35
C GLU A 82 5.99 4.04 10.44
N MET A 83 6.69 4.15 9.32
CA MET A 83 8.16 4.21 9.29
C MET A 83 8.68 5.44 10.03
N PHE A 84 8.05 6.60 9.82
CA PHE A 84 8.41 7.84 10.48
C PHE A 84 8.24 7.74 12.01
N ALA A 85 7.15 7.16 12.49
CA ALA A 85 6.93 6.92 13.92
C ALA A 85 8.03 6.03 14.52
N LEU A 86 8.43 4.96 13.82
CA LEU A 86 9.53 4.10 14.24
C LEU A 86 10.86 4.87 14.32
N VAL A 87 11.16 5.69 13.31
CA VAL A 87 12.38 6.51 13.29
C VAL A 87 12.41 7.48 14.48
N VAL A 88 11.32 8.17 14.76
CA VAL A 88 11.22 9.11 15.89
C VAL A 88 11.38 8.39 17.23
N PHE A 89 10.74 7.24 17.40
CA PHE A 89 10.85 6.47 18.65
C PHE A 89 12.27 5.94 18.86
N VAL A 90 12.95 5.50 17.83
CA VAL A 90 14.36 5.08 17.92
C VAL A 90 15.26 6.28 18.23
N SER A 91 15.02 7.43 17.59
CA SER A 91 15.79 8.66 17.82
C SER A 91 15.68 9.16 19.25
N ASN A 92 14.53 8.97 19.89
CA ASN A 92 14.27 9.39 21.27
C ASN A 92 14.60 8.31 22.32
N GLY A 93 15.16 7.18 21.91
CA GLY A 93 15.53 6.08 22.80
C GLY A 93 14.35 5.26 23.35
N LEU A 94 13.13 5.47 22.84
CA LEU A 94 11.93 4.72 23.23
C LEU A 94 11.89 3.32 22.65
N LEU A 95 12.57 3.09 21.53
CA LEU A 95 12.80 1.80 20.91
C LEU A 95 14.28 1.59 20.66
N GLN A 96 14.73 0.36 20.76
CA GLN A 96 16.09 -0.02 20.42
C GLN A 96 16.10 -0.99 19.24
N ILE A 97 17.04 -0.80 18.32
CA ILE A 97 17.28 -1.73 17.24
C ILE A 97 18.18 -2.85 17.75
N ASN A 98 17.71 -4.08 17.64
CA ASN A 98 18.52 -5.25 17.98
C ASN A 98 19.47 -5.55 16.82
N ASP A 99 20.70 -5.02 16.93
CA ASP A 99 21.68 -4.97 15.84
C ASP A 99 22.68 -6.12 15.93
N THR A 100 22.16 -7.35 16.07
CA THR A 100 23.02 -8.54 16.15
C THR A 100 23.59 -8.95 14.79
N THR A 101 22.95 -8.56 13.70
CA THR A 101 23.42 -8.78 12.32
C THR A 101 23.20 -7.53 11.48
N PRO A 102 24.20 -7.09 10.67
CA PRO A 102 24.00 -5.98 9.75
C PRO A 102 22.87 -6.28 8.79
N SER A 103 21.82 -5.48 8.81
CA SER A 103 20.67 -5.59 7.93
C SER A 103 20.40 -4.27 7.21
N PRO A 104 19.72 -4.29 6.02
CA PRO A 104 19.30 -3.06 5.37
C PRO A 104 18.40 -2.18 6.25
N ALA A 105 17.55 -2.78 7.07
CA ALA A 105 16.70 -2.07 8.02
C ALA A 105 17.53 -1.35 9.10
N ALA A 106 18.49 -2.02 9.71
CA ALA A 106 19.38 -1.42 10.72
C ALA A 106 20.17 -0.24 10.12
N ARG A 107 20.66 -0.36 8.89
CA ARG A 107 21.36 0.71 8.18
C ARG A 107 20.44 1.90 7.93
N PHE A 108 19.19 1.66 7.48
CA PHE A 108 18.20 2.71 7.26
C PHE A 108 17.96 3.51 8.54
N PHE A 109 17.68 2.86 9.67
CA PHE A 109 17.45 3.54 10.95
C PHE A 109 18.68 4.25 11.47
N SER A 110 19.87 3.69 11.30
CA SER A 110 21.12 4.34 11.68
C SER A 110 21.35 5.67 10.96
N ILE A 111 21.02 5.74 9.68
CA ILE A 111 21.11 6.97 8.89
C ILE A 111 19.97 7.92 9.25
N ALA A 112 18.74 7.43 9.30
CA ALA A 112 17.54 8.23 9.52
C ALA A 112 17.56 8.96 10.86
N THR A 113 18.02 8.31 11.93
CA THR A 113 18.06 8.89 13.28
C THR A 113 19.05 10.06 13.41
N GLN A 114 19.99 10.21 12.48
CA GLN A 114 20.94 11.32 12.44
C GLN A 114 20.43 12.55 11.68
N LEU A 115 19.30 12.45 11.01
CA LEU A 115 18.73 13.49 10.18
C LEU A 115 17.78 14.41 10.96
N PRO A 116 17.66 15.70 10.55
CA PRO A 116 16.56 16.54 11.02
C PRO A 116 15.19 15.96 10.68
N LEU A 117 14.16 16.36 11.43
CA LEU A 117 12.81 15.81 11.34
C LEU A 117 12.22 15.88 9.91
N GLU A 118 12.41 16.99 9.23
CA GLU A 118 11.92 17.18 7.86
C GLU A 118 12.57 16.22 6.88
N LEU A 119 13.86 15.95 7.04
CA LEU A 119 14.56 14.98 6.19
C LEU A 119 14.22 13.54 6.55
N GLN A 120 13.87 13.26 7.80
CA GLN A 120 13.34 11.95 8.18
C GLN A 120 12.02 11.65 7.47
N MET A 121 11.12 12.62 7.36
CA MET A 121 9.87 12.48 6.59
C MET A 121 10.14 12.19 5.11
N VAL A 122 11.03 12.97 4.48
CA VAL A 122 11.43 12.77 3.08
C VAL A 122 11.99 11.36 2.87
N LEU A 123 12.88 10.93 3.75
CA LEU A 123 13.50 9.61 3.66
C LEU A 123 12.47 8.47 3.77
N CYS A 124 11.51 8.59 4.69
CA CYS A 124 10.44 7.61 4.84
C CYS A 124 9.58 7.52 3.57
N PHE A 125 9.23 8.64 2.96
CA PHE A 125 8.50 8.63 1.69
C PHE A 125 9.31 8.01 0.55
N ARG A 126 10.61 8.31 0.44
CA ARG A 126 11.48 7.71 -0.60
C ARG A 126 11.57 6.20 -0.41
N GLN A 127 11.61 5.72 0.83
CA GLN A 127 11.69 4.29 1.13
C GLN A 127 10.44 3.53 0.67
N VAL A 128 9.27 4.15 0.70
CA VAL A 128 8.02 3.55 0.21
C VAL A 128 7.71 3.88 -1.26
N GLY A 129 8.65 4.51 -1.96
CA GLY A 129 8.53 4.81 -3.39
C GLY A 129 7.68 6.05 -3.72
N SER A 130 7.51 6.97 -2.77
CA SER A 130 6.78 8.23 -2.97
C SER A 130 7.72 9.42 -3.15
N ALA A 131 7.30 10.39 -3.96
CA ALA A 131 8.00 11.67 -4.12
C ALA A 131 7.50 12.77 -3.16
N LYS A 132 6.55 12.48 -2.29
CA LYS A 132 6.06 13.39 -1.25
C LYS A 132 7.14 13.74 -0.24
N GLU A 133 6.99 14.85 0.46
CA GLU A 133 7.98 15.38 1.41
C GLU A 133 7.43 15.54 2.82
N ILE A 134 6.12 15.72 2.97
CA ILE A 134 5.47 15.98 4.25
C ILE A 134 4.47 14.87 4.54
N ILE A 135 4.57 14.28 5.73
CA ILE A 135 3.58 13.31 6.23
C ILE A 135 2.40 14.08 6.82
N PRO A 136 1.16 13.84 6.35
CA PRO A 136 -0.02 14.49 6.92
C PRO A 136 -0.15 14.21 8.42
N SER A 137 -0.52 15.21 9.21
CA SER A 137 -0.62 15.09 10.67
C SER A 137 -1.55 13.96 11.10
N LYS A 138 -2.63 13.74 10.38
CA LYS A 138 -3.61 12.68 10.66
C LYS A 138 -2.96 11.29 10.64
N GLU A 139 -2.18 11.00 9.62
CA GLU A 139 -1.49 9.72 9.45
C GLU A 139 -0.36 9.55 10.48
N SER A 140 0.42 10.60 10.74
CA SER A 140 1.49 10.55 11.73
C SER A 140 0.96 10.37 13.14
N GLU A 141 -0.10 11.08 13.54
CA GLU A 141 -0.73 10.92 14.85
C GLU A 141 -1.29 9.50 15.04
N ALA A 142 -1.97 8.97 14.04
CA ALA A 142 -2.49 7.61 14.09
C ALA A 142 -1.36 6.57 14.24
N ALA A 143 -0.27 6.72 13.50
CA ALA A 143 0.90 5.85 13.59
C ALA A 143 1.59 5.92 14.95
N PHE A 144 1.76 7.12 15.51
CA PHE A 144 2.33 7.31 16.84
C PHE A 144 1.48 6.66 17.93
N LYS A 145 0.16 6.84 17.88
CA LYS A 145 -0.78 6.23 18.83
C LYS A 145 -0.74 4.71 18.75
N GLU A 146 -0.75 4.14 17.55
CA GLU A 146 -0.70 2.70 17.36
C GLU A 146 0.63 2.12 17.88
N LEU A 147 1.75 2.75 17.56
CA LEU A 147 3.05 2.29 18.02
C LEU A 147 3.19 2.40 19.55
N ALA A 148 2.69 3.48 20.15
CA ALA A 148 2.72 3.67 21.60
C ALA A 148 1.95 2.58 22.35
N THR A 149 0.90 2.01 21.76
CA THR A 149 0.14 0.90 22.38
C THR A 149 0.88 -0.45 22.31
N ARG A 150 1.85 -0.57 21.43
CA ARG A 150 2.66 -1.80 21.24
C ARG A 150 3.95 -1.82 22.08
N VAL A 151 4.35 -0.68 22.61
CA VAL A 151 5.63 -0.51 23.31
C VAL A 151 5.52 -0.70 24.84
#